data_be6d9e4b9247a8eb702efab41cdb873c
#
_entry.id   be6d9e4b9247a8eb702efab41cdb873c
#
_cell.length_a   1.000
_cell.length_b   1.000
_cell.length_c   1.000
_cell.angle_alpha   90.00
_cell.angle_beta   90.00
_cell.angle_gamma   90.00
#
_symmetry.space_group_name_H-M   'P 1'
#
loop_
_entity.id
_entity.type
_entity.pdbx_description
1 polymer ?
#
loop_
_entity_poly.entity_id
_entity_poly.type
_entity_poly.pdbx_seq_one_letter_code
_entity_poly.pdbx_strand_id
1 'polypeptide(L)'
;MNLFIVSDIHGMYKQFDKILQHWDEESLLVILGDMIDRGEYSYEVVQRVMSLQQEFPDKVIVLKGNHEDMLMYYVDGRMKDPTPFLINGGIEMLRSFIKDIDEEAVTHNAEILKTQFAAEIDFLRNARHYYQYGKLLITHAGFDSTAENWQDTSNQDFLWIREHYLQPNQTGLINIFGHTPTRNMHKIDDSWISPCQSYINIDGGCAYG
;
A
#
# COMPACT_ATOMS: atom_id res chain seq x y z
N MET A 1 -22.25 -4.32 -6.62
CA MET A 1 -21.17 -3.53 -7.24
C MET A 1 -19.93 -4.43 -7.20
N ASN A 2 -19.15 -4.49 -8.28
CA ASN A 2 -17.91 -5.27 -8.34
C ASN A 2 -16.78 -4.51 -7.66
N LEU A 3 -15.69 -5.22 -7.32
CA LEU A 3 -14.45 -4.63 -6.81
C LEU A 3 -13.33 -4.92 -7.80
N PHE A 4 -12.53 -3.91 -8.10
CA PHE A 4 -11.25 -4.02 -8.78
C PHE A 4 -10.16 -3.62 -7.76
N ILE A 5 -9.29 -4.55 -7.40
CA ILE A 5 -8.38 -4.38 -6.28
C ILE A 5 -6.94 -4.50 -6.78
N VAL A 6 -6.08 -3.52 -6.41
CA VAL A 6 -4.67 -3.47 -6.78
C VAL A 6 -3.84 -3.29 -5.51
N SER A 7 -2.72 -4.00 -5.43
CA SER A 7 -1.82 -4.00 -4.27
C SER A 7 -0.37 -3.81 -4.69
N ASP A 8 0.43 -3.23 -3.77
CA ASP A 8 1.90 -3.24 -3.80
C ASP A 8 2.48 -2.76 -5.15
N ILE A 9 2.06 -1.57 -5.59
CA ILE A 9 2.43 -0.97 -6.88
C ILE A 9 3.92 -0.60 -6.92
N HIS A 10 4.45 -0.09 -5.79
CA HIS A 10 5.88 0.21 -5.61
C HIS A 10 6.51 0.99 -6.76
N GLY A 11 5.94 2.14 -7.13
CA GLY A 11 6.51 2.99 -8.16
C GLY A 11 6.54 2.38 -9.57
N MET A 12 5.89 1.24 -9.79
CA MET A 12 5.85 0.53 -11.08
C MET A 12 4.71 1.10 -11.96
N TYR A 13 4.81 2.37 -12.32
CA TYR A 13 3.75 3.14 -13.01
C TYR A 13 3.27 2.48 -14.30
N LYS A 14 4.18 1.95 -15.13
CA LYS A 14 3.80 1.33 -16.42
C LYS A 14 2.93 0.09 -16.22
N GLN A 15 3.24 -0.72 -15.22
CA GLN A 15 2.47 -1.90 -14.85
C GLN A 15 1.13 -1.50 -14.26
N PHE A 16 1.12 -0.48 -13.40
CA PHE A 16 -0.09 0.08 -12.82
C PHE A 16 -1.03 0.66 -13.89
N ASP A 17 -0.52 1.48 -14.81
CA ASP A 17 -1.33 2.04 -15.90
C ASP A 17 -1.89 0.95 -16.81
N LYS A 18 -1.11 -0.10 -17.08
CA LYS A 18 -1.59 -1.26 -17.85
C LYS A 18 -2.71 -2.02 -17.14
N ILE A 19 -2.61 -2.26 -15.82
CA ILE A 19 -3.66 -3.00 -15.10
C ILE A 19 -4.93 -2.15 -14.98
N LEU A 20 -4.82 -0.83 -14.86
CA LEU A 20 -5.97 0.09 -14.82
C LEU A 20 -6.82 0.05 -16.08
N GLN A 21 -6.28 -0.36 -17.25
CA GLN A 21 -7.07 -0.53 -18.49
C GLN A 21 -8.14 -1.63 -18.37
N HIS A 22 -8.05 -2.49 -17.34
CA HIS A 22 -9.05 -3.51 -17.03
C HIS A 22 -10.11 -3.07 -16.03
N TRP A 23 -9.96 -1.89 -15.45
CA TRP A 23 -10.97 -1.30 -14.57
C TRP A 23 -12.11 -0.70 -15.43
N ASP A 24 -13.34 -1.09 -15.15
CA ASP A 24 -14.53 -0.73 -15.93
C ASP A 24 -15.23 0.57 -15.46
N GLU A 25 -14.65 1.28 -14.50
CA GLU A 25 -15.18 2.50 -13.87
C GLU A 25 -16.57 2.34 -13.21
N GLU A 26 -17.27 1.24 -13.42
CA GLU A 26 -18.51 0.89 -12.71
C GLU A 26 -18.24 0.15 -11.40
N SER A 27 -17.08 -0.50 -11.31
CA SER A 27 -16.58 -1.18 -10.11
C SER A 27 -15.92 -0.20 -9.15
N LEU A 28 -15.88 -0.53 -7.86
CA LEU A 28 -15.00 0.15 -6.91
C LEU A 28 -13.55 -0.22 -7.18
N LEU A 29 -12.69 0.78 -7.36
CA LEU A 29 -11.24 0.60 -7.37
C LEU A 29 -10.71 0.72 -5.94
N VAL A 30 -10.02 -0.30 -5.46
CA VAL A 30 -9.40 -0.30 -4.13
C VAL A 30 -7.89 -0.48 -4.29
N ILE A 31 -7.12 0.51 -3.84
CA ILE A 31 -5.65 0.47 -3.79
C ILE A 31 -5.24 0.11 -2.36
N LEU A 32 -4.52 -1.00 -2.18
CA LEU A 32 -4.17 -1.54 -0.87
C LEU A 32 -2.93 -0.93 -0.22
N GLY A 33 -2.41 0.17 -0.75
CA GLY A 33 -1.18 0.78 -0.26
C GLY A 33 0.07 0.25 -0.97
N ASP A 34 1.23 0.61 -0.42
CA ASP A 34 2.55 0.40 -1.01
C ASP A 34 2.59 0.88 -2.47
N MET A 35 2.16 2.13 -2.66
CA MET A 35 2.20 2.82 -3.94
C MET A 35 3.61 3.27 -4.31
N ILE A 36 4.42 3.54 -3.29
CA ILE A 36 5.74 4.17 -3.38
C ILE A 36 6.88 3.19 -3.10
N ASP A 37 8.11 3.69 -3.24
CA ASP A 37 9.37 2.98 -3.04
C ASP A 37 9.67 1.93 -4.12
N ARG A 38 10.94 1.49 -4.20
CA ARG A 38 11.49 0.44 -5.09
C ARG A 38 11.52 0.83 -6.57
N GLY A 39 10.39 1.14 -7.17
CA GLY A 39 10.30 1.55 -8.58
C GLY A 39 10.60 3.04 -8.76
N GLU A 40 10.94 3.42 -9.99
CA GLU A 40 11.43 4.75 -10.36
C GLU A 40 10.33 5.83 -10.47
N TYR A 41 9.03 5.44 -10.42
CA TYR A 41 7.92 6.32 -10.77
C TYR A 41 6.91 6.47 -9.62
N SER A 42 7.39 6.56 -8.37
CA SER A 42 6.53 6.70 -7.19
C SER A 42 5.69 7.98 -7.25
N TYR A 43 6.26 9.09 -7.70
CA TYR A 43 5.55 10.35 -7.88
C TYR A 43 4.39 10.23 -8.88
N GLU A 44 4.64 9.65 -10.04
CA GLU A 44 3.64 9.45 -11.08
C GLU A 44 2.52 8.51 -10.63
N VAL A 45 2.84 7.47 -9.85
CA VAL A 45 1.83 6.57 -9.25
C VAL A 45 0.92 7.37 -8.32
N VAL A 46 1.50 8.14 -7.39
CA VAL A 46 0.73 8.96 -6.43
C VAL A 46 -0.15 9.97 -7.17
N GLN A 47 0.41 10.70 -8.14
CA GLN A 47 -0.35 11.66 -8.95
C GLN A 47 -1.52 10.98 -9.69
N ARG A 48 -1.28 9.80 -10.26
CA ARG A 48 -2.33 9.05 -10.97
C ARG A 48 -3.46 8.64 -10.03
N VAL A 49 -3.14 8.12 -8.84
CA VAL A 49 -4.13 7.71 -7.85
C VAL A 49 -4.92 8.91 -7.30
N MET A 50 -4.24 10.03 -7.02
CA MET A 50 -4.89 11.29 -6.62
C MET A 50 -5.88 11.78 -7.70
N SER A 51 -5.47 11.77 -8.98
CA SER A 51 -6.32 12.15 -10.10
C SER A 51 -7.54 11.24 -10.21
N LEU A 52 -7.36 9.92 -10.10
CA LEU A 52 -8.47 8.97 -10.13
C LEU A 52 -9.44 9.18 -8.96
N GLN A 53 -8.94 9.44 -7.75
CA GLN A 53 -9.80 9.71 -6.60
C GLN A 53 -10.56 11.04 -6.74
N GLN A 54 -9.95 12.05 -7.37
CA GLN A 54 -10.63 13.32 -7.66
C GLN A 54 -11.71 13.15 -8.73
N GLU A 55 -11.46 12.36 -9.76
CA GLU A 55 -12.41 12.09 -10.85
C GLU A 55 -13.56 11.18 -10.40
N PHE A 56 -13.26 10.19 -9.54
CA PHE A 56 -14.21 9.19 -9.06
C PHE A 56 -14.22 9.11 -7.52
N PRO A 57 -14.64 10.19 -6.80
CA PRO A 57 -14.48 10.29 -5.34
C PRO A 57 -15.22 9.20 -4.54
N ASP A 58 -16.32 8.68 -5.08
CA ASP A 58 -17.12 7.63 -4.44
C ASP A 58 -16.74 6.22 -4.88
N LYS A 59 -15.82 6.08 -5.85
CA LYS A 59 -15.43 4.80 -6.44
C LYS A 59 -13.97 4.42 -6.20
N VAL A 60 -13.11 5.37 -5.84
CA VAL A 60 -11.68 5.10 -5.61
C VAL A 60 -11.37 5.15 -4.12
N ILE A 61 -11.04 4.00 -3.56
CA ILE A 61 -10.67 3.83 -2.15
C ILE A 61 -9.16 3.58 -2.08
N VAL A 62 -8.48 4.35 -1.24
CA VAL A 62 -7.03 4.24 -1.06
C VAL A 62 -6.72 3.84 0.37
N LEU A 63 -6.00 2.74 0.53
CA LEU A 63 -5.47 2.30 1.82
C LEU A 63 -3.99 2.68 1.92
N LYS A 64 -3.53 2.76 3.15
CA LYS A 64 -2.13 3.00 3.49
C LYS A 64 -1.39 1.66 3.57
N GLY A 65 -0.20 1.58 3.00
CA GLY A 65 0.74 0.51 3.23
C GLY A 65 1.83 0.90 4.24
N ASN A 66 2.70 -0.03 4.55
CA ASN A 66 3.80 0.22 5.48
C ASN A 66 4.86 1.14 4.87
N HIS A 67 5.02 1.18 3.56
CA HIS A 67 5.93 2.09 2.89
C HIS A 67 5.47 3.55 3.00
N GLU A 68 4.18 3.83 2.88
CA GLU A 68 3.62 5.16 3.17
C GLU A 68 3.84 5.54 4.64
N ASP A 69 3.68 4.61 5.57
CA ASP A 69 3.92 4.87 7.00
C ASP A 69 5.40 5.17 7.29
N MET A 70 6.33 4.41 6.70
CA MET A 70 7.77 4.70 6.78
C MET A 70 8.10 6.09 6.22
N LEU A 71 7.53 6.48 5.09
CA LEU A 71 7.70 7.82 4.54
C LEU A 71 7.21 8.89 5.52
N MET A 72 6.06 8.69 6.20
CA MET A 72 5.58 9.64 7.20
C MET A 72 6.55 9.78 8.39
N TYR A 73 7.16 8.67 8.85
CA TYR A 73 8.21 8.75 9.90
C TYR A 73 9.44 9.51 9.41
N TYR A 74 9.84 9.32 8.15
CA TYR A 74 10.96 10.05 7.54
C TYR A 74 10.66 11.55 7.45
N VAL A 75 9.53 11.90 6.84
CA VAL A 75 9.09 13.30 6.64
C VAL A 75 8.92 14.04 7.96
N ASP A 76 8.37 13.39 8.99
CA ASP A 76 8.17 13.98 10.31
C ASP A 76 9.45 14.10 11.16
N GLY A 77 10.59 13.59 10.67
CA GLY A 77 11.85 13.56 11.41
C GLY A 77 11.83 12.63 12.63
N ARG A 78 10.96 11.62 12.62
CA ARG A 78 10.80 10.66 13.72
C ARG A 78 11.68 9.42 13.57
N MET A 79 12.35 9.23 12.42
CA MET A 79 13.34 8.18 12.24
C MET A 79 14.65 8.53 12.91
N LYS A 80 15.11 7.70 13.84
CA LYS A 80 16.46 7.83 14.44
C LYS A 80 17.55 7.46 13.44
N ASP A 81 17.28 6.46 12.62
CA ASP A 81 18.13 5.98 11.54
C ASP A 81 17.28 5.83 10.28
N PRO A 82 17.46 6.65 9.25
CA PRO A 82 16.71 6.56 7.99
C PRO A 82 17.21 5.45 7.07
N THR A 83 18.35 4.83 7.34
CA THR A 83 18.98 3.83 6.48
C THR A 83 18.01 2.69 6.08
N PRO A 84 17.25 2.08 7.00
CA PRO A 84 16.29 1.02 6.63
C PRO A 84 15.23 1.48 5.62
N PHE A 85 14.74 2.71 5.73
CA PHE A 85 13.80 3.29 4.76
C PHE A 85 14.49 3.50 3.40
N LEU A 86 15.66 4.15 3.42
CA LEU A 86 16.39 4.49 2.19
C LEU A 86 16.75 3.25 1.37
N ILE A 87 17.31 2.21 2.00
CA ILE A 87 17.71 0.96 1.29
C ILE A 87 16.53 0.08 0.88
N ASN A 88 15.35 0.27 1.46
CA ASN A 88 14.14 -0.49 1.12
C ASN A 88 13.34 0.14 -0.03
N GLY A 89 13.99 1.03 -0.80
CA GLY A 89 13.43 1.69 -1.98
C GLY A 89 13.07 3.16 -1.78
N GLY A 90 13.32 3.73 -0.59
CA GLY A 90 13.08 5.13 -0.29
C GLY A 90 13.96 6.08 -1.12
N ILE A 91 15.17 5.66 -1.53
CA ILE A 91 16.04 6.45 -2.42
C ILE A 91 15.37 6.62 -3.79
N GLU A 92 14.86 5.55 -4.38
CA GLU A 92 14.18 5.58 -5.68
C GLU A 92 12.93 6.45 -5.59
N MET A 93 12.18 6.36 -4.50
CA MET A 93 11.04 7.23 -4.26
C MET A 93 11.47 8.69 -4.17
N LEU A 94 12.48 9.02 -3.36
CA LEU A 94 12.98 10.40 -3.24
C LEU A 94 13.44 10.96 -4.60
N ARG A 95 14.15 10.16 -5.41
CA ARG A 95 14.58 10.54 -6.77
C ARG A 95 13.41 10.82 -7.70
N SER A 96 12.27 10.14 -7.53
CA SER A 96 11.08 10.37 -8.34
C SER A 96 10.38 11.69 -7.99
N PHE A 97 10.47 12.14 -6.73
CA PHE A 97 9.89 13.39 -6.25
C PHE A 97 10.84 14.59 -6.41
N ILE A 98 12.14 14.39 -6.11
CA ILE A 98 13.11 15.51 -5.97
C ILE A 98 14.14 15.37 -7.08
N LYS A 99 14.13 16.35 -8.01
CA LYS A 99 15.17 16.43 -9.04
C LYS A 99 16.52 16.79 -8.40
N ASP A 100 17.58 16.15 -8.88
CA ASP A 100 18.96 16.41 -8.42
C ASP A 100 19.14 16.24 -6.89
N ILE A 101 18.51 15.18 -6.34
CA ILE A 101 18.55 14.87 -4.90
C ILE A 101 19.98 14.71 -4.38
N ASP A 102 20.24 15.28 -3.19
CA ASP A 102 21.38 14.90 -2.34
C ASP A 102 20.92 13.83 -1.35
N GLU A 103 21.33 12.59 -1.56
CA GLU A 103 20.88 11.44 -0.77
C GLU A 103 21.31 11.51 0.70
N GLU A 104 22.40 12.22 1.00
CA GLU A 104 22.90 12.41 2.37
C GLU A 104 22.17 13.53 3.13
N ALA A 105 21.49 14.42 2.41
CA ALA A 105 20.80 15.57 2.98
C ALA A 105 19.40 15.23 3.53
N VAL A 106 19.30 14.24 4.41
CA VAL A 106 18.05 13.67 4.93
C VAL A 106 17.04 14.71 5.39
N THR A 107 17.46 15.64 6.25
CA THR A 107 16.57 16.70 6.78
C THR A 107 16.10 17.65 5.69
N HIS A 108 16.98 17.99 4.75
CA HIS A 108 16.66 18.87 3.64
C HIS A 108 15.65 18.22 2.68
N ASN A 109 15.86 16.94 2.34
CA ASN A 109 14.93 16.19 1.50
C ASN A 109 13.55 16.05 2.15
N ALA A 110 13.50 15.79 3.46
CA ALA A 110 12.23 15.75 4.21
C ALA A 110 11.51 17.12 4.18
N GLU A 111 12.23 18.21 4.27
CA GLU A 111 11.65 19.56 4.19
C GLU A 111 11.16 19.91 2.77
N ILE A 112 11.86 19.47 1.73
CA ILE A 112 11.38 19.60 0.34
C ILE A 112 10.05 18.86 0.18
N LEU A 113 9.94 17.61 0.65
CA LEU A 113 8.71 16.85 0.58
C LEU A 113 7.56 17.57 1.29
N LYS A 114 7.79 18.10 2.50
CA LYS A 114 6.78 18.85 3.27
C LYS A 114 6.28 20.10 2.57
N THR A 115 7.18 20.83 1.88
CA THR A 115 6.87 22.16 1.37
C THR A 115 6.47 22.16 -0.09
N GLN A 116 7.15 21.38 -0.93
CA GLN A 116 6.90 21.35 -2.37
C GLN A 116 5.91 20.28 -2.80
N PHE A 117 5.76 19.20 -1.99
CA PHE A 117 4.88 18.07 -2.26
C PHE A 117 3.86 17.85 -1.14
N ALA A 118 3.44 18.95 -0.49
CA ALA A 118 2.53 18.90 0.65
C ALA A 118 1.21 18.18 0.34
N ALA A 119 0.66 18.34 -0.86
CA ALA A 119 -0.59 17.72 -1.27
C ALA A 119 -0.47 16.19 -1.37
N GLU A 120 0.65 15.69 -1.93
CA GLU A 120 0.95 14.26 -2.05
C GLU A 120 1.21 13.64 -0.67
N ILE A 121 2.00 14.32 0.16
CA ILE A 121 2.28 13.88 1.53
C ILE A 121 0.98 13.81 2.35
N ASP A 122 0.12 14.83 2.27
CA ASP A 122 -1.16 14.83 2.97
C ASP A 122 -2.12 13.75 2.44
N PHE A 123 -2.12 13.51 1.13
CA PHE A 123 -2.88 12.43 0.51
C PHE A 123 -2.46 11.07 1.07
N LEU A 124 -1.17 10.74 1.06
CA LEU A 124 -0.63 9.49 1.61
C LEU A 124 -0.85 9.38 3.13
N ARG A 125 -0.71 10.50 3.85
CA ARG A 125 -0.93 10.56 5.31
C ARG A 125 -2.34 10.22 5.70
N ASN A 126 -3.34 10.64 4.92
CA ASN A 126 -4.76 10.48 5.21
C ASN A 126 -5.38 9.20 4.60
N ALA A 127 -4.59 8.36 3.92
CA ALA A 127 -5.05 7.07 3.43
C ALA A 127 -5.54 6.18 4.59
N ARG A 128 -6.56 5.37 4.33
CA ARG A 128 -7.23 4.54 5.34
C ARG A 128 -6.40 3.31 5.68
N HIS A 129 -6.59 2.73 6.87
CA HIS A 129 -5.95 1.47 7.24
C HIS A 129 -6.70 0.23 6.73
N TYR A 130 -8.00 0.34 6.54
CA TYR A 130 -8.84 -0.73 6.03
C TYR A 130 -10.07 -0.21 5.29
N TYR A 131 -10.68 -1.08 4.52
CA TYR A 131 -11.99 -0.88 3.92
C TYR A 131 -12.83 -2.15 4.04
N GLN A 132 -14.05 -2.04 4.55
CA GLN A 132 -14.98 -3.16 4.62
C GLN A 132 -16.08 -3.01 3.57
N TYR A 133 -16.26 -4.05 2.77
CA TYR A 133 -17.34 -4.15 1.80
C TYR A 133 -18.13 -5.46 1.98
N GLY A 134 -19.28 -5.38 2.63
CA GLY A 134 -20.07 -6.55 3.00
C GLY A 134 -19.26 -7.49 3.91
N LYS A 135 -19.00 -8.71 3.44
CA LYS A 135 -18.17 -9.69 4.16
C LYS A 135 -16.67 -9.59 3.83
N LEU A 136 -16.27 -8.69 2.96
CA LEU A 136 -14.88 -8.51 2.61
C LEU A 136 -14.26 -7.45 3.53
N LEU A 137 -13.19 -7.81 4.22
CA LEU A 137 -12.30 -6.91 4.94
C LEU A 137 -11.02 -6.76 4.13
N ILE A 138 -10.79 -5.55 3.62
CA ILE A 138 -9.67 -5.23 2.74
C ILE A 138 -8.65 -4.44 3.56
N THR A 139 -7.40 -4.91 3.63
CA THR A 139 -6.32 -4.35 4.43
C THR A 139 -5.03 -4.37 3.63
N HIS A 140 -4.02 -3.59 4.02
CA HIS A 140 -2.71 -3.72 3.39
C HIS A 140 -2.04 -5.06 3.77
N ALA A 141 -1.69 -5.26 5.03
CA ALA A 141 -0.95 -6.45 5.46
C ALA A 141 -1.85 -7.55 6.04
N GLY A 142 -2.93 -7.19 6.72
CA GLY A 142 -3.82 -8.11 7.39
C GLY A 142 -4.53 -7.48 8.58
N PHE A 143 -4.95 -8.31 9.51
CA PHE A 143 -5.59 -7.89 10.76
C PHE A 143 -5.34 -8.92 11.86
N ASP A 144 -5.52 -8.56 13.11
CA ASP A 144 -5.46 -9.51 14.22
C ASP A 144 -6.72 -10.38 14.26
N SER A 145 -6.64 -11.55 13.64
CA SER A 145 -7.74 -12.53 13.59
C SER A 145 -7.98 -13.25 14.93
N THR A 146 -7.13 -13.03 15.93
CA THR A 146 -7.25 -13.59 17.27
C THR A 146 -7.92 -12.64 18.25
N ALA A 147 -8.05 -11.34 17.89
CA ALA A 147 -8.76 -10.37 18.69
C ALA A 147 -10.26 -10.73 18.76
N GLU A 148 -10.89 -10.48 19.91
CA GLU A 148 -12.34 -10.68 20.09
C GLU A 148 -13.16 -9.84 19.09
N ASN A 149 -12.69 -8.64 18.83
CA ASN A 149 -13.22 -7.77 17.78
C ASN A 149 -12.08 -7.37 16.81
N TRP A 150 -12.21 -7.69 15.53
CA TRP A 150 -11.19 -7.36 14.53
C TRP A 150 -10.91 -5.84 14.43
N GLN A 151 -11.85 -4.99 14.81
CA GLN A 151 -11.70 -3.53 14.83
C GLN A 151 -10.71 -3.04 15.89
N ASP A 152 -10.35 -3.91 16.85
CA ASP A 152 -9.32 -3.64 17.85
C ASP A 152 -7.91 -3.89 17.34
N THR A 153 -7.78 -4.34 16.07
CA THR A 153 -6.48 -4.46 15.38
C THR A 153 -5.77 -3.11 15.41
N SER A 154 -4.50 -3.11 15.83
CA SER A 154 -3.70 -1.90 15.86
C SER A 154 -3.39 -1.39 14.44
N ASN A 155 -3.17 -0.08 14.29
CA ASN A 155 -2.71 0.48 13.02
C ASN A 155 -1.40 -0.17 12.55
N GLN A 156 -0.52 -0.54 13.49
CA GLN A 156 0.72 -1.26 13.20
C GLN A 156 0.43 -2.63 12.58
N ASP A 157 -0.53 -3.39 13.12
CA ASP A 157 -0.87 -4.71 12.58
C ASP A 157 -1.52 -4.60 11.19
N PHE A 158 -2.41 -3.64 10.96
CA PHE A 158 -2.96 -3.41 9.61
C PHE A 158 -1.88 -3.20 8.55
N LEU A 159 -0.72 -2.66 8.92
CA LEU A 159 0.38 -2.30 8.02
C LEU A 159 1.51 -3.33 7.95
N TRP A 160 1.71 -4.15 9.00
CA TRP A 160 2.92 -4.94 9.14
C TRP A 160 2.71 -6.40 9.49
N ILE A 161 1.50 -6.81 9.91
CA ILE A 161 1.27 -8.19 10.36
C ILE A 161 1.64 -9.18 9.26
N ARG A 162 2.29 -10.27 9.68
CA ARG A 162 2.61 -11.39 8.80
C ARG A 162 2.07 -12.66 9.42
N GLU A 163 1.83 -13.68 8.59
CA GLU A 163 1.42 -15.01 9.02
C GLU A 163 0.04 -15.06 9.75
N HIS A 164 -0.72 -13.92 9.81
CA HIS A 164 -2.07 -13.91 10.38
C HIS A 164 -3.00 -14.93 9.69
N TYR A 165 -2.75 -15.22 8.42
CA TYR A 165 -3.49 -16.18 7.61
C TYR A 165 -3.24 -17.65 8.03
N LEU A 166 -2.26 -17.92 8.91
CA LEU A 166 -2.04 -19.22 9.53
C LEU A 166 -2.93 -19.43 10.77
N GLN A 167 -3.57 -18.36 11.26
CA GLN A 167 -4.47 -18.40 12.39
C GLN A 167 -5.93 -18.62 11.94
N PRO A 168 -6.76 -19.27 12.77
CA PRO A 168 -8.19 -19.38 12.50
C PRO A 168 -8.85 -18.00 12.42
N ASN A 169 -9.61 -17.75 11.38
CA ASN A 169 -10.42 -16.53 11.27
C ASN A 169 -11.84 -16.80 11.79
N GLN A 170 -12.15 -16.25 12.96
CA GLN A 170 -13.45 -16.44 13.64
C GLN A 170 -14.43 -15.30 13.37
N THR A 171 -14.04 -14.28 12.59
CA THR A 171 -14.85 -13.07 12.38
C THR A 171 -16.00 -13.25 11.39
N GLY A 172 -15.98 -14.32 10.59
CA GLY A 172 -16.93 -14.54 9.49
C GLY A 172 -16.69 -13.63 8.28
N LEU A 173 -15.62 -12.83 8.29
CA LEU A 173 -15.18 -11.98 7.17
C LEU A 173 -14.17 -12.74 6.31
N ILE A 174 -14.01 -12.29 5.07
CA ILE A 174 -12.93 -12.73 4.17
C ILE A 174 -11.94 -11.56 4.10
N ASN A 175 -10.69 -11.78 4.50
CA ASN A 175 -9.65 -10.79 4.39
C ASN A 175 -8.97 -10.84 3.03
N ILE A 176 -8.93 -9.69 2.34
CA ILE A 176 -8.12 -9.50 1.12
C ILE A 176 -6.97 -8.59 1.51
N PHE A 177 -5.73 -9.01 1.21
CA PHE A 177 -4.51 -8.32 1.64
C PHE A 177 -3.37 -8.47 0.63
N GLY A 178 -2.26 -7.73 0.84
CA GLY A 178 -1.02 -7.74 0.08
C GLY A 178 0.22 -7.87 0.96
N HIS A 179 1.19 -6.94 0.84
CA HIS A 179 2.36 -6.78 1.71
C HIS A 179 3.38 -7.93 1.66
N THR A 180 2.94 -9.16 1.56
CA THR A 180 3.80 -10.34 1.52
C THR A 180 3.65 -11.01 0.16
N PRO A 181 4.67 -10.98 -0.70
CA PRO A 181 4.56 -11.55 -2.04
C PRO A 181 4.07 -12.99 -2.02
N THR A 182 3.09 -13.31 -2.85
CA THR A 182 2.42 -14.62 -2.90
C THR A 182 3.38 -15.76 -3.19
N ARG A 183 4.49 -15.50 -3.91
CA ARG A 183 5.58 -16.48 -4.13
C ARG A 183 6.15 -17.04 -2.82
N ASN A 184 6.05 -16.30 -1.71
CA ASN A 184 6.48 -16.75 -0.39
C ASN A 184 5.51 -17.77 0.23
N MET A 185 4.26 -17.82 -0.24
CA MET A 185 3.20 -18.71 0.26
C MET A 185 3.09 -19.99 -0.58
N HIS A 186 3.11 -19.85 -1.92
CA HIS A 186 2.86 -20.98 -2.82
C HIS A 186 3.81 -21.06 -4.04
N LYS A 187 4.92 -20.30 -4.02
CA LYS A 187 6.02 -20.32 -5.00
C LYS A 187 5.67 -19.85 -6.42
N ILE A 188 4.53 -19.23 -6.61
CA ILE A 188 4.09 -18.56 -7.85
C ILE A 188 3.56 -17.18 -7.52
N ASP A 189 3.43 -16.31 -8.52
CA ASP A 189 3.04 -14.90 -8.33
C ASP A 189 1.53 -14.66 -8.53
N ASP A 190 0.75 -15.71 -8.74
CA ASP A 190 -0.71 -15.62 -8.79
C ASP A 190 -1.30 -15.35 -7.40
N SER A 191 -2.51 -14.82 -7.36
CA SER A 191 -3.23 -14.62 -6.10
C SER A 191 -3.35 -15.93 -5.32
N TRP A 192 -3.13 -15.84 -4.00
CA TRP A 192 -3.23 -16.98 -3.10
C TRP A 192 -4.53 -16.95 -2.31
N ILE A 193 -5.23 -18.09 -2.28
CA ILE A 193 -6.43 -18.27 -1.47
C ILE A 193 -6.14 -19.34 -0.42
N SER A 194 -6.41 -19.03 0.84
CA SER A 194 -6.22 -19.98 1.95
C SER A 194 -7.13 -21.20 1.81
N PRO A 195 -6.73 -22.39 2.33
CA PRO A 195 -7.58 -23.58 2.32
C PRO A 195 -8.93 -23.38 3.01
N CYS A 196 -9.02 -22.52 4.02
CA CYS A 196 -10.26 -22.15 4.69
C CYS A 196 -11.10 -21.09 3.95
N GLN A 197 -10.60 -20.55 2.83
CA GLN A 197 -11.25 -19.54 1.99
C GLN A 197 -11.57 -18.21 2.69
N SER A 198 -10.95 -17.93 3.85
CA SER A 198 -11.16 -16.69 4.60
C SER A 198 -10.01 -15.69 4.48
N TYR A 199 -8.97 -16.02 3.71
CA TYR A 199 -7.84 -15.15 3.42
C TYR A 199 -7.48 -15.22 1.94
N ILE A 200 -7.30 -14.06 1.32
CA ILE A 200 -6.91 -13.90 -0.10
C ILE A 200 -5.75 -12.92 -0.16
N ASN A 201 -4.58 -13.37 -0.59
CA ASN A 201 -3.45 -12.50 -0.85
C ASN A 201 -3.33 -12.22 -2.35
N ILE A 202 -3.15 -10.95 -2.70
CA ILE A 202 -3.06 -10.48 -4.09
C ILE A 202 -1.74 -9.79 -4.42
N ASP A 203 -0.74 -9.79 -3.53
CA ASP A 203 0.58 -9.23 -3.81
C ASP A 203 1.38 -10.16 -4.74
N GLY A 204 1.30 -9.92 -6.03
CA GLY A 204 2.07 -10.65 -7.05
C GLY A 204 3.56 -10.31 -7.10
N GLY A 205 4.05 -9.40 -6.24
CA GLY A 205 5.46 -9.02 -6.21
C GLY A 205 5.91 -8.16 -7.38
N CYS A 206 5.09 -7.21 -7.83
CA CYS A 206 5.29 -6.38 -9.02
C CYS A 206 6.69 -5.75 -9.10
N ALA A 207 7.26 -5.32 -7.97
CA ALA A 207 8.58 -4.70 -7.91
C ALA A 207 9.76 -5.68 -7.98
N TYR A 208 9.50 -6.97 -7.99
CA TYR A 208 10.56 -8.00 -8.03
C TYR A 208 10.70 -8.69 -9.41
N GLY A 209 9.86 -8.32 -10.38
CA GLY A 209 9.89 -8.81 -11.76
C GLY A 209 9.17 -10.12 -11.99
#